data_cc0f3951fec14c1cdfd990d5ed2d3746
#
_entry.id   cc0f3951fec14c1cdfd990d5ed2d3746
#
_cell.length_a   1.000
_cell.length_b   1.000
_cell.length_c   1.000
_cell.angle_alpha   90.00
_cell.angle_beta   90.00
_cell.angle_gamma   90.00
#
_symmetry.space_group_name_H-M   'P 1'
#
loop_
_entity.id
_entity.type
_entity.pdbx_description
1 polymer ?
#
loop_
_entity_poly.entity_id
_entity_poly.type
_entity_poly.pdbx_seq_one_letter_code
_entity_poly.pdbx_strand_id
1 'polypeptide(L)'
;MAVQRPLPFGSLTVLENVVLAAMFGAGHGVVAEPEARRQAAESLAFVGLEKRANQPVSSLNLHEQRFLELAKALAGQPKVLLLDEVMAGLNETELAASVEIVRKVRDTFGTAILWVEHVMSAVIQLAERAIVLDFGKVLAEGAPEVVMRDPRVVEAYLGQARVA
;
A
#
# COMPACT_ATOMS: atom_id res chain seq x y z
N MET A 1 -9.38 4.34 -2.79
CA MET A 1 -8.27 4.92 -3.58
C MET A 1 -7.27 3.82 -3.87
N ALA A 2 -6.67 3.79 -5.05
CA ALA A 2 -5.71 2.75 -5.45
C ALA A 2 -4.28 3.32 -5.40
N VAL A 3 -3.35 2.52 -4.88
CA VAL A 3 -1.91 2.81 -4.86
C VAL A 3 -1.23 1.79 -5.76
N GLN A 4 -0.65 2.27 -6.85
CA GLN A 4 0.02 1.45 -7.87
C GLN A 4 1.39 2.08 -8.19
N ARG A 5 1.73 2.28 -9.43
CA ARG A 5 2.97 2.97 -9.80
C ARG A 5 2.95 4.40 -9.28
N PRO A 6 4.01 4.86 -8.60
CA PRO A 6 4.09 6.24 -8.14
C PRO A 6 4.02 7.22 -9.31
N LEU A 7 3.07 8.15 -9.26
CA LEU A 7 2.92 9.25 -10.23
C LEU A 7 2.79 10.57 -9.48
N PRO A 8 3.83 10.99 -8.75
CA PRO A 8 3.79 12.26 -8.05
C PRO A 8 3.90 13.44 -9.01
N PHE A 9 3.38 14.59 -8.59
CA PHE A 9 3.55 15.86 -9.30
C PHE A 9 5.00 16.34 -9.11
N GLY A 10 5.83 16.15 -10.12
CA GLY A 10 7.27 16.36 -10.05
C GLY A 10 7.72 17.80 -9.75
N SER A 11 6.88 18.80 -10.03
CA SER A 11 7.14 20.22 -9.75
C SER A 11 6.81 20.62 -8.30
N LEU A 12 6.18 19.74 -7.53
CA LEU A 12 5.75 20.01 -6.17
C LEU A 12 6.65 19.31 -5.17
N THR A 13 6.68 19.83 -3.94
CA THR A 13 7.29 19.18 -2.79
C THR A 13 6.52 17.92 -2.38
N VAL A 14 7.13 17.10 -1.54
CA VAL A 14 6.50 15.92 -0.93
C VAL A 14 5.21 16.32 -0.21
N LEU A 15 5.25 17.37 0.63
CA LEU A 15 4.07 17.88 1.34
C LEU A 15 2.98 18.36 0.40
N GLU A 16 3.31 19.17 -0.60
CA GLU A 16 2.33 19.72 -1.56
C GLU A 16 1.61 18.63 -2.34
N ASN A 17 2.29 17.54 -2.68
CA ASN A 17 1.67 16.36 -3.29
C ASN A 17 0.57 15.77 -2.40
N VAL A 18 0.81 15.67 -1.09
CA VAL A 18 -0.18 15.12 -0.15
C VAL A 18 -1.28 16.12 0.15
N VAL A 19 -0.95 17.43 0.23
CA VAL A 19 -1.95 18.50 0.40
C VAL A 19 -2.97 18.47 -0.72
N LEU A 20 -2.55 18.37 -1.98
CA LEU A 20 -3.48 18.26 -3.10
C LEU A 20 -4.39 17.03 -2.98
N ALA A 21 -3.84 15.89 -2.56
CA ALA A 21 -4.64 14.70 -2.35
C ALA A 21 -5.64 14.86 -1.19
N ALA A 22 -5.26 15.54 -0.10
CA ALA A 22 -6.16 15.87 1.00
C ALA A 22 -7.28 16.82 0.57
N MET A 23 -6.97 17.84 -0.24
CA MET A 23 -7.97 18.82 -0.69
C MET A 23 -9.04 18.21 -1.60
N PHE A 24 -8.69 17.27 -2.47
CA PHE A 24 -9.56 16.79 -3.54
C PHE A 24 -9.87 15.30 -3.49
N GLY A 25 -9.23 14.55 -2.62
CA GLY A 25 -9.30 13.07 -2.59
C GLY A 25 -10.46 12.47 -1.81
N ALA A 26 -11.10 13.21 -0.92
CA ALA A 26 -12.02 12.67 0.07
C ALA A 26 -13.47 12.42 -0.42
N GLY A 27 -13.81 12.76 -1.64
CA GLY A 27 -15.18 12.54 -2.20
C GLY A 27 -16.30 13.36 -1.54
N HIS A 28 -15.98 14.21 -0.56
CA HIS A 28 -16.93 15.00 0.23
C HIS A 28 -16.87 16.51 -0.06
N GLY A 29 -16.26 16.90 -1.17
CA GLY A 29 -16.02 18.29 -1.52
C GLY A 29 -14.56 18.70 -1.32
N VAL A 30 -14.27 20.00 -1.53
CA VAL A 30 -12.91 20.55 -1.38
C VAL A 30 -12.64 20.85 0.08
N VAL A 31 -11.58 20.24 0.64
CA VAL A 31 -11.10 20.55 1.98
C VAL A 31 -10.30 21.86 1.94
N ALA A 32 -10.51 22.73 2.92
CA ALA A 32 -9.77 23.99 3.04
C ALA A 32 -8.26 23.74 3.21
N GLU A 33 -7.42 24.59 2.61
CA GLU A 33 -5.97 24.40 2.58
C GLU A 33 -5.33 24.21 3.99
N PRO A 34 -5.67 24.98 5.05
CA PRO A 34 -5.07 24.79 6.36
C PRO A 34 -5.35 23.40 6.95
N GLU A 35 -6.56 22.88 6.76
CA GLU A 35 -6.94 21.55 7.20
C GLU A 35 -6.28 20.47 6.34
N ALA A 36 -6.22 20.65 5.02
CA ALA A 36 -5.52 19.75 4.12
C ALA A 36 -4.02 19.65 4.45
N ARG A 37 -3.39 20.77 4.83
CA ARG A 37 -1.98 20.78 5.28
C ARG A 37 -1.79 20.00 6.58
N ARG A 38 -2.73 20.10 7.52
CA ARG A 38 -2.70 19.32 8.77
C ARG A 38 -2.80 17.82 8.47
N GLN A 39 -3.81 17.42 7.69
CA GLN A 39 -4.01 16.03 7.27
C GLN A 39 -2.81 15.47 6.50
N ALA A 40 -2.22 16.27 5.63
CA ALA A 40 -1.03 15.90 4.87
C ALA A 40 0.19 15.67 5.79
N ALA A 41 0.42 16.56 6.74
CA ALA A 41 1.52 16.42 7.69
C ALA A 41 1.37 15.16 8.56
N GLU A 42 0.16 14.88 9.05
CA GLU A 42 -0.16 13.68 9.81
C GLU A 42 0.06 12.41 8.98
N SER A 43 -0.38 12.41 7.72
CA SER A 43 -0.20 11.28 6.81
C SER A 43 1.28 11.04 6.47
N LEU A 44 2.08 12.09 6.29
CA LEU A 44 3.52 11.98 6.06
C LEU A 44 4.25 11.44 7.30
N ALA A 45 3.89 11.91 8.49
CA ALA A 45 4.45 11.40 9.74
C ALA A 45 4.10 9.92 9.93
N PHE A 46 2.87 9.53 9.59
CA PHE A 46 2.41 8.16 9.69
C PHE A 46 3.23 7.18 8.82
N VAL A 47 3.61 7.60 7.61
CA VAL A 47 4.43 6.78 6.70
C VAL A 47 5.94 7.02 6.86
N GLY A 48 6.38 7.85 7.81
CA GLY A 48 7.79 8.12 8.09
C GLY A 48 8.48 9.07 7.10
N LEU A 49 7.73 9.89 6.39
CA LEU A 49 8.23 10.87 5.42
C LEU A 49 8.22 12.32 5.91
N GLU A 50 7.95 12.58 7.19
CA GLU A 50 7.87 13.93 7.77
C GLU A 50 9.13 14.75 7.53
N LYS A 51 10.32 14.14 7.59
CA LYS A 51 11.62 14.80 7.36
C LYS A 51 11.86 15.15 5.89
N ARG A 52 11.09 14.57 4.98
CA ARG A 52 11.15 14.79 3.54
C ARG A 52 10.12 15.82 3.06
N ALA A 53 9.22 16.30 3.92
CA ALA A 53 8.06 17.11 3.58
C ALA A 53 8.34 18.28 2.62
N ASN A 54 9.42 19.03 2.87
CA ASN A 54 9.80 20.21 2.08
C ASN A 54 10.78 19.90 0.93
N GLN A 55 11.10 18.63 0.70
CA GLN A 55 12.00 18.24 -0.37
C GLN A 55 11.25 18.06 -1.69
N PRO A 56 11.94 18.24 -2.84
CA PRO A 56 11.35 17.90 -4.13
C PRO A 56 11.14 16.39 -4.22
N VAL A 57 10.04 15.98 -4.85
CA VAL A 57 9.71 14.56 -5.01
C VAL A 57 10.81 13.77 -5.75
N SER A 58 11.55 14.45 -6.65
CA SER A 58 12.66 13.85 -7.39
C SER A 58 13.82 13.37 -6.49
N SER A 59 13.88 13.81 -5.23
CA SER A 59 14.88 13.35 -4.26
C SER A 59 14.51 12.03 -3.57
N LEU A 60 13.26 11.55 -3.75
CA LEU A 60 12.78 10.31 -3.16
C LEU A 60 13.23 9.11 -3.97
N ASN A 61 13.69 8.06 -3.27
CA ASN A 61 13.88 6.75 -3.89
C ASN A 61 12.52 6.07 -4.19
N LEU A 62 12.54 4.94 -4.90
CA LEU A 62 11.30 4.26 -5.31
C LEU A 62 10.43 3.81 -4.13
N HIS A 63 11.04 3.34 -3.04
CA HIS A 63 10.35 2.96 -1.82
C HIS A 63 9.66 4.17 -1.17
N GLU A 64 10.37 5.29 -0.99
CA GLU A 64 9.81 6.54 -0.47
C GLU A 64 8.67 7.08 -1.36
N GLN A 65 8.78 6.95 -2.69
CA GLN A 65 7.71 7.34 -3.61
C GLN A 65 6.44 6.49 -3.43
N ARG A 66 6.57 5.18 -3.20
CA ARG A 66 5.42 4.32 -2.88
C ARG A 66 4.74 4.74 -1.58
N PHE A 67 5.53 5.10 -0.56
CA PHE A 67 4.99 5.60 0.70
C PHE A 67 4.40 7.00 0.57
N LEU A 68 4.90 7.84 -0.34
CA LEU A 68 4.24 9.10 -0.70
C LEU A 68 2.84 8.84 -1.28
N GLU A 69 2.69 7.87 -2.20
CA GLU A 69 1.36 7.51 -2.73
C GLU A 69 0.43 6.97 -1.63
N LEU A 70 0.96 6.19 -0.69
CA LEU A 70 0.20 5.74 0.47
C LEU A 70 -0.24 6.93 1.34
N ALA A 71 0.65 7.88 1.63
CA ALA A 71 0.32 9.10 2.37
C ALA A 71 -0.77 9.93 1.67
N LYS A 72 -0.69 10.07 0.34
CA LYS A 72 -1.73 10.72 -0.48
C LYS A 72 -3.08 10.01 -0.34
N ALA A 73 -3.08 8.68 -0.36
CA ALA A 73 -4.30 7.91 -0.19
C ALA A 73 -4.90 8.09 1.21
N LEU A 74 -4.07 8.06 2.25
CA LEU A 74 -4.49 8.20 3.65
C LEU A 74 -5.01 9.61 3.98
N ALA A 75 -4.41 10.65 3.41
CA ALA A 75 -4.84 12.03 3.58
C ALA A 75 -6.29 12.26 3.12
N GLY A 76 -6.78 11.44 2.18
CA GLY A 76 -8.18 11.42 1.77
C GLY A 76 -9.12 10.66 2.71
N GLN A 77 -8.65 10.13 3.83
CA GLN A 77 -9.42 9.36 4.83
C GLN A 77 -10.31 8.26 4.19
N PRO A 78 -9.74 7.33 3.41
CA PRO A 78 -10.52 6.36 2.67
C PRO A 78 -11.14 5.30 3.59
N LYS A 79 -12.38 4.88 3.30
CA LYS A 79 -12.98 3.70 3.94
C LYS A 79 -12.43 2.39 3.38
N VAL A 80 -11.97 2.41 2.14
CA VAL A 80 -11.35 1.26 1.45
C VAL A 80 -10.07 1.72 0.78
N LEU A 81 -8.98 1.04 1.04
CA LEU A 81 -7.67 1.25 0.43
C LEU A 81 -7.35 0.07 -0.49
N LEU A 82 -7.00 0.37 -1.74
CA LEU A 82 -6.55 -0.62 -2.71
C LEU A 82 -5.04 -0.51 -2.83
N LEU A 83 -4.32 -1.58 -2.54
CA LEU A 83 -2.87 -1.67 -2.66
C LEU A 83 -2.53 -2.67 -3.77
N ASP A 84 -1.68 -2.26 -4.71
CA ASP A 84 -1.27 -3.09 -5.84
C ASP A 84 0.26 -3.17 -5.89
N GLU A 85 0.80 -4.35 -5.52
CA GLU A 85 2.22 -4.70 -5.51
C GLU A 85 3.13 -3.67 -4.81
N VAL A 86 2.66 -3.08 -3.73
CA VAL A 86 3.41 -2.00 -3.03
C VAL A 86 4.68 -2.49 -2.34
N MET A 87 4.83 -3.79 -2.14
CA MET A 87 6.00 -4.41 -1.50
C MET A 87 6.96 -5.10 -2.48
N ALA A 88 6.69 -5.03 -3.78
CA ALA A 88 7.55 -5.65 -4.78
C ALA A 88 8.97 -5.04 -4.79
N GLY A 89 10.00 -5.91 -4.76
CA GLY A 89 11.40 -5.50 -4.85
C GLY A 89 11.99 -4.82 -3.62
N LEU A 90 11.30 -4.88 -2.47
CA LEU A 90 11.83 -4.41 -1.19
C LEU A 90 12.84 -5.42 -0.62
N ASN A 91 13.88 -4.93 0.04
CA ASN A 91 14.74 -5.76 0.88
C ASN A 91 14.00 -6.16 2.18
N GLU A 92 14.57 -7.09 2.95
CA GLU A 92 13.92 -7.61 4.17
C GLU A 92 13.58 -6.53 5.20
N THR A 93 14.47 -5.54 5.39
CA THR A 93 14.26 -4.44 6.34
C THR A 93 13.14 -3.50 5.87
N GLU A 94 13.14 -3.15 4.59
CA GLU A 94 12.08 -2.34 3.98
C GLU A 94 10.73 -3.07 3.99
N LEU A 95 10.74 -4.37 3.72
CA LEU A 95 9.54 -5.21 3.77
C LEU A 95 8.94 -5.23 5.17
N ALA A 96 9.76 -5.48 6.20
CA ALA A 96 9.30 -5.49 7.60
C ALA A 96 8.70 -4.13 8.02
N ALA A 97 9.36 -3.03 7.65
CA ALA A 97 8.85 -1.68 7.91
C ALA A 97 7.52 -1.42 7.17
N SER A 98 7.40 -1.88 5.93
CA SER A 98 6.20 -1.73 5.11
C SER A 98 5.03 -2.52 5.67
N VAL A 99 5.26 -3.77 6.08
CA VAL A 99 4.27 -4.63 6.76
C VAL A 99 3.72 -3.92 8.01
N GLU A 100 4.61 -3.34 8.81
CA GLU A 100 4.20 -2.63 10.03
C GLU A 100 3.38 -1.37 9.75
N ILE A 101 3.71 -0.62 8.70
CA ILE A 101 2.92 0.55 8.30
C ILE A 101 1.52 0.14 7.82
N VAL A 102 1.41 -0.89 6.97
CA VAL A 102 0.10 -1.38 6.49
C VAL A 102 -0.74 -1.92 7.65
N ARG A 103 -0.12 -2.63 8.60
CA ARG A 103 -0.80 -3.07 9.84
C ARG A 103 -1.36 -1.89 10.62
N LYS A 104 -0.54 -0.86 10.85
CA LYS A 104 -0.98 0.37 11.54
C LYS A 104 -2.11 1.08 10.82
N VAL A 105 -2.10 1.13 9.47
CA VAL A 105 -3.21 1.70 8.69
C VAL A 105 -4.51 0.99 9.03
N ARG A 106 -4.52 -0.35 8.96
CA ARG A 106 -5.70 -1.15 9.29
C ARG A 106 -6.18 -0.88 10.73
N ASP A 107 -5.27 -0.97 11.68
CA ASP A 107 -5.58 -0.97 13.11
C ASP A 107 -5.94 0.43 13.62
N THR A 108 -5.36 1.49 13.05
CA THR A 108 -5.59 2.88 13.50
C THR A 108 -6.81 3.52 12.85
N PHE A 109 -6.98 3.31 11.53
CA PHE A 109 -8.03 4.00 10.77
C PHE A 109 -9.27 3.13 10.55
N GLY A 110 -9.23 1.84 10.88
CA GLY A 110 -10.32 0.90 10.58
C GLY A 110 -10.63 0.81 9.09
N THR A 111 -9.67 1.16 8.24
CA THR A 111 -9.79 1.15 6.79
C THR A 111 -9.75 -0.29 6.27
N ALA A 112 -10.74 -0.70 5.50
CA ALA A 112 -10.68 -1.98 4.82
C ALA A 112 -9.59 -1.93 3.74
N ILE A 113 -8.74 -2.95 3.68
CA ILE A 113 -7.64 -3.03 2.71
C ILE A 113 -7.90 -4.18 1.75
N LEU A 114 -8.00 -3.88 0.45
CA LEU A 114 -7.89 -4.87 -0.61
C LEU A 114 -6.49 -4.78 -1.21
N TRP A 115 -5.74 -5.87 -1.10
CA TRP A 115 -4.33 -5.89 -1.41
C TRP A 115 -4.00 -6.97 -2.45
N VAL A 116 -3.41 -6.58 -3.56
CA VAL A 116 -2.84 -7.49 -4.55
C VAL A 116 -1.35 -7.59 -4.30
N GLU A 117 -0.85 -8.78 -4.02
CA GLU A 117 0.55 -9.02 -3.67
C GLU A 117 1.02 -10.42 -4.07
N HIS A 118 2.30 -10.54 -4.30
CA HIS A 118 2.98 -11.80 -4.56
C HIS A 118 4.05 -12.13 -3.50
N VAL A 119 4.26 -11.24 -2.53
CA VAL A 119 5.16 -11.47 -1.38
C VAL A 119 4.39 -12.24 -0.30
N MET A 120 4.44 -13.58 -0.39
CA MET A 120 3.64 -14.48 0.45
C MET A 120 3.85 -14.27 1.95
N SER A 121 5.09 -13.97 2.38
CA SER A 121 5.38 -13.70 3.79
C SER A 121 4.63 -12.49 4.33
N ALA A 122 4.42 -11.46 3.52
CA ALA A 122 3.65 -10.28 3.90
C ALA A 122 2.15 -10.59 3.94
N VAL A 123 1.64 -11.34 2.95
CA VAL A 123 0.24 -11.76 2.90
C VAL A 123 -0.14 -12.57 4.14
N ILE A 124 0.68 -13.55 4.52
CA ILE A 124 0.44 -14.39 5.72
C ILE A 124 0.44 -13.54 7.00
N GLN A 125 1.27 -12.51 7.09
CA GLN A 125 1.38 -11.68 8.29
C GLN A 125 0.24 -10.66 8.45
N LEU A 126 -0.40 -10.24 7.37
CA LEU A 126 -1.31 -9.10 7.37
C LEU A 126 -2.75 -9.45 6.98
N ALA A 127 -2.94 -10.35 6.04
CA ALA A 127 -4.26 -10.61 5.49
C ALA A 127 -5.08 -11.50 6.45
N GLU A 128 -6.36 -11.16 6.59
CA GLU A 128 -7.34 -11.99 7.30
C GLU A 128 -7.93 -13.07 6.36
N ARG A 129 -7.95 -12.78 5.07
CA ARG A 129 -8.46 -13.65 4.02
C ARG A 129 -7.63 -13.47 2.75
N ALA A 130 -7.27 -14.56 2.11
CA ALA A 130 -6.58 -14.58 0.83
C ALA A 130 -7.47 -15.20 -0.25
N ILE A 131 -7.39 -14.64 -1.44
CA ILE A 131 -8.00 -15.18 -2.66
C ILE A 131 -6.87 -15.36 -3.68
N VAL A 132 -6.63 -16.57 -4.11
CA VAL A 132 -5.62 -16.87 -5.14
C VAL A 132 -6.32 -16.96 -6.49
N LEU A 133 -5.80 -16.20 -7.44
CA LEU A 133 -6.26 -16.19 -8.82
C LEU A 133 -5.23 -16.89 -9.72
N ASP A 134 -5.73 -17.75 -10.62
CA ASP A 134 -4.95 -18.36 -11.67
C ASP A 134 -5.70 -18.23 -12.99
N PHE A 135 -5.07 -17.62 -14.02
CA PHE A 135 -5.69 -17.28 -15.30
C PHE A 135 -7.09 -16.66 -15.19
N GLY A 136 -7.30 -15.75 -14.22
CA GLY A 136 -8.55 -15.03 -14.01
C GLY A 136 -9.64 -15.83 -13.30
N LYS A 137 -9.34 -17.03 -12.80
CA LYS A 137 -10.27 -17.87 -12.02
C LYS A 137 -9.80 -17.97 -10.58
N VAL A 138 -10.77 -18.03 -9.64
CA VAL A 138 -10.46 -18.30 -8.23
C VAL A 138 -9.99 -19.75 -8.10
N LEU A 139 -8.74 -19.92 -7.69
CA LEU A 139 -8.13 -21.22 -7.45
C LEU A 139 -8.36 -21.70 -6.02
N ALA A 140 -8.20 -20.80 -5.04
CA ALA A 140 -8.43 -21.05 -3.63
C ALA A 140 -8.82 -19.76 -2.91
N GLU A 141 -9.54 -19.89 -1.80
CA GLU A 141 -9.96 -18.79 -0.94
C GLU A 141 -10.03 -19.26 0.52
N GLY A 142 -9.61 -18.42 1.47
CA GLY A 142 -9.67 -18.72 2.89
C GLY A 142 -8.61 -18.01 3.73
N ALA A 143 -8.33 -18.54 4.92
CA ALA A 143 -7.23 -18.06 5.75
C ALA A 143 -5.89 -18.21 5.00
N PRO A 144 -5.01 -17.20 5.05
CA PRO A 144 -3.76 -17.21 4.27
C PRO A 144 -2.93 -18.47 4.46
N GLU A 145 -2.75 -18.93 5.70
CA GLU A 145 -1.95 -20.11 6.01
C GLU A 145 -2.53 -21.41 5.42
N VAL A 146 -3.87 -21.48 5.29
CA VAL A 146 -4.55 -22.62 4.69
C VAL A 146 -4.42 -22.58 3.17
N VAL A 147 -4.68 -21.42 2.58
CA VAL A 147 -4.61 -21.20 1.13
C VAL A 147 -3.20 -21.46 0.61
N MET A 148 -2.17 -20.99 1.32
CA MET A 148 -0.76 -21.18 0.93
C MET A 148 -0.28 -22.63 1.03
N ARG A 149 -1.05 -23.52 1.69
CA ARG A 149 -0.76 -24.97 1.75
C ARG A 149 -1.61 -25.79 0.78
N ASP A 150 -2.54 -25.17 0.07
CA ASP A 150 -3.33 -25.87 -0.94
C ASP A 150 -2.41 -26.37 -2.07
N PRO A 151 -2.39 -27.68 -2.37
CA PRO A 151 -1.52 -28.24 -3.40
C PRO A 151 -1.66 -27.56 -4.76
N ARG A 152 -2.87 -27.10 -5.11
CA ARG A 152 -3.12 -26.38 -6.38
C ARG A 152 -2.44 -25.02 -6.38
N VAL A 153 -2.42 -24.32 -5.25
CA VAL A 153 -1.73 -23.04 -5.10
C VAL A 153 -0.22 -23.23 -5.15
N VAL A 154 0.30 -24.26 -4.46
CA VAL A 154 1.72 -24.59 -4.49
C VAL A 154 2.17 -24.93 -5.92
N GLU A 155 1.40 -25.73 -6.65
CA GLU A 155 1.68 -26.07 -8.05
C GLU A 155 1.67 -24.84 -8.97
N ALA A 156 0.67 -23.95 -8.82
CA ALA A 156 0.56 -22.74 -9.63
C ALA A 156 1.73 -21.76 -9.41
N TYR A 157 2.25 -21.66 -8.18
CA TYR A 157 3.34 -20.73 -7.84
C TYR A 157 4.75 -21.32 -8.06
N LEU A 158 4.97 -22.58 -7.70
CA LEU A 158 6.28 -23.23 -7.78
C LEU A 158 6.48 -24.01 -9.08
N GLY A 159 5.42 -24.17 -9.88
CA GLY A 159 5.39 -25.06 -11.03
C GLY A 159 5.31 -26.53 -10.61
N GLN A 160 4.99 -27.41 -11.54
CA GLN A 160 5.05 -28.85 -11.30
C GLN A 160 6.50 -29.22 -10.93
N ALA A 161 6.71 -29.76 -9.73
CA ALA A 161 7.96 -30.42 -9.42
C ALA A 161 8.19 -31.47 -10.54
N ARG A 162 9.16 -31.21 -11.44
CA ARG A 162 9.57 -32.24 -12.40
C ARG A 162 10.08 -33.41 -11.58
N VAL A 163 9.21 -34.39 -11.43
CA VAL A 163 9.63 -35.71 -10.96
C VAL A 163 10.55 -36.25 -12.04
N ALA A 164 11.85 -36.19 -11.78
CA ALA A 164 12.87 -36.83 -12.59
C ALA A 164 12.93 -38.31 -12.23
#